data_5dcfd2cb2e37ad30f6f5de3440d8784d
#
_entry.id   5dcfd2cb2e37ad30f6f5de3440d8784d
#
_cell.length_a   1.000
_cell.length_b   1.000
_cell.length_c   1.000
_cell.angle_alpha   90.00
_cell.angle_beta   90.00
_cell.angle_gamma   90.00
#
_symmetry.space_group_name_H-M   'P 1'
#
loop_
_entity.id
_entity.type
_entity.pdbx_description
1 polymer ?
#
loop_
_entity_poly.entity_id
_entity_poly.type
_entity_poly.pdbx_seq_one_letter_code
_entity_poly.pdbx_strand_id
1 'polypeptide(L)'
;MAADSRNPQERAKRLARLIVNDIILYNQEKIVEGIRDDTLFEVLSEELDVARKYYDRNVDPSVSAQADYFNLAVVDILVKGRGNVQSKIW
;
A
#
# COMPACT_ATOMS: atom_id res chain seq x y z
N MET A 1 -14.59 -13.47 7.57
CA MET A 1 -14.77 -13.67 9.01
C MET A 1 -15.67 -12.63 9.60
N ALA A 2 -16.54 -13.08 10.49
CA ALA A 2 -17.51 -12.18 11.11
C ALA A 2 -16.85 -11.08 11.93
N ALA A 3 -15.73 -11.38 12.58
CA ALA A 3 -15.02 -10.39 13.37
C ALA A 3 -14.52 -9.24 12.51
N ASP A 4 -14.02 -9.55 11.33
CA ASP A 4 -13.51 -8.52 10.43
C ASP A 4 -14.61 -7.60 9.94
N SER A 5 -15.78 -8.17 9.62
CA SER A 5 -16.86 -7.35 9.12
C SER A 5 -17.44 -6.42 10.18
N ARG A 6 -17.24 -6.72 11.46
CA ARG A 6 -17.73 -5.88 12.53
C ARG A 6 -16.74 -4.82 12.98
N ASN A 7 -15.51 -4.88 12.53
CA ASN A 7 -14.47 -3.92 12.92
C ASN A 7 -14.05 -3.11 11.73
N PRO A 8 -14.57 -1.87 11.59
CA PRO A 8 -14.23 -1.04 10.42
C PRO A 8 -12.74 -0.73 10.31
N GLN A 9 -12.05 -0.63 11.44
CA GLN A 9 -10.61 -0.34 11.40
C GLN A 9 -9.82 -1.51 10.86
N GLU A 10 -10.16 -2.72 11.29
CA GLU A 10 -9.50 -3.91 10.76
C GLU A 10 -9.76 -4.09 9.27
N ARG A 11 -10.97 -3.78 8.83
CA ARG A 11 -11.31 -3.85 7.42
C ARG A 11 -10.50 -2.83 6.62
N ALA A 12 -10.32 -1.64 7.16
CA ALA A 12 -9.54 -0.60 6.50
C ALA A 12 -8.07 -1.00 6.38
N LYS A 13 -7.52 -1.58 7.44
CA LYS A 13 -6.14 -2.07 7.41
C LYS A 13 -5.97 -3.15 6.37
N ARG A 14 -6.88 -4.10 6.34
CA ARG A 14 -6.82 -5.20 5.38
C ARG A 14 -6.94 -4.69 3.96
N LEU A 15 -7.87 -3.77 3.72
CA LEU A 15 -8.05 -3.20 2.40
C LEU A 15 -6.80 -2.45 1.96
N ALA A 16 -6.22 -1.67 2.85
CA ALA A 16 -5.01 -0.92 2.53
C ALA A 16 -3.87 -1.85 2.12
N ARG A 17 -3.65 -2.93 2.87
CA ARG A 17 -2.60 -3.88 2.56
C ARG A 17 -2.88 -4.59 1.26
N LEU A 18 -4.12 -4.95 1.01
CA LEU A 18 -4.50 -5.61 -0.24
C LEU A 18 -4.23 -4.71 -1.44
N ILE A 19 -4.60 -3.44 -1.34
CA ILE A 19 -4.39 -2.48 -2.41
C ILE A 19 -2.89 -2.31 -2.70
N VAL A 20 -2.09 -2.13 -1.65
CA VAL A 20 -0.66 -1.94 -1.83
C VAL A 20 -0.01 -3.19 -2.40
N ASN A 21 -0.42 -4.37 -1.94
CA ASN A 21 0.08 -5.62 -2.50
C ASN A 21 -0.26 -5.77 -3.98
N ASP A 22 -1.45 -5.32 -4.38
CA ASP A 22 -1.82 -5.35 -5.80
C ASP A 22 -0.94 -4.42 -6.62
N ILE A 23 -0.62 -3.25 -6.09
CA ILE A 23 0.29 -2.33 -6.78
C ILE A 23 1.63 -3.02 -7.02
N ILE A 24 2.15 -3.68 -6.00
CA ILE A 24 3.42 -4.39 -6.12
C ILE A 24 3.34 -5.49 -7.16
N LEU A 25 2.27 -6.27 -7.11
CA LEU A 25 2.10 -7.41 -8.01
C LEU A 25 2.07 -6.97 -9.47
N TYR A 26 1.35 -5.89 -9.77
CA TYR A 26 1.14 -5.46 -11.14
C TYR A 26 2.20 -4.48 -11.64
N ASN A 27 3.12 -4.06 -10.79
CA ASN A 27 4.12 -3.06 -11.14
C ASN A 27 5.53 -3.48 -10.77
N GLN A 28 5.81 -4.78 -10.80
CA GLN A 28 7.10 -5.30 -10.32
C GLN A 28 8.28 -4.71 -11.05
N GLU A 29 8.17 -4.56 -12.37
CA GLU A 29 9.26 -3.97 -13.15
C GLU A 29 9.53 -2.53 -12.75
N LYS A 30 8.47 -1.75 -12.58
CA LYS A 30 8.60 -0.35 -12.14
C LYS A 30 9.23 -0.27 -10.76
N ILE A 31 8.87 -1.20 -9.89
CA ILE A 31 9.39 -1.23 -8.53
C ILE A 31 10.88 -1.52 -8.54
N VAL A 32 11.29 -2.52 -9.31
CA VAL A 32 12.72 -2.85 -9.42
C VAL A 32 13.51 -1.66 -9.95
N GLU A 33 13.00 -1.01 -10.99
CA GLU A 33 13.65 0.16 -11.55
C GLU A 33 13.69 1.30 -10.55
N GLY A 34 12.59 1.52 -9.84
CA GLY A 34 12.52 2.57 -8.84
C GLY A 34 13.47 2.38 -7.69
N ILE A 35 13.65 1.13 -7.25
CA ILE A 35 14.59 0.81 -6.19
C ILE A 35 16.03 1.05 -6.69
N ARG A 36 16.32 0.60 -7.89
CA ARG A 36 17.66 0.74 -8.46
C ARG A 36 18.04 2.21 -8.64
N ASP A 37 17.09 3.03 -9.08
CA ASP A 37 17.35 4.44 -9.40
C ASP A 37 16.97 5.37 -8.25
N ASP A 38 16.46 4.83 -7.14
CA ASP A 38 16.01 5.58 -5.97
C ASP A 38 14.88 6.55 -6.32
N THR A 39 13.98 6.10 -7.20
CA THR A 39 12.84 6.89 -7.65
C THR A 39 11.51 6.15 -7.44
N LEU A 40 11.46 5.25 -6.47
CA LEU A 40 10.33 4.35 -6.29
C LEU A 40 8.99 5.08 -6.20
N PHE A 41 8.92 6.11 -5.36
CA PHE A 41 7.66 6.82 -5.18
C PHE A 41 7.29 7.68 -6.38
N GLU A 42 8.28 8.11 -7.12
CA GLU A 42 8.03 8.87 -8.35
C GLU A 42 7.42 7.99 -9.42
N VAL A 43 7.99 6.80 -9.64
CA VAL A 43 7.49 5.91 -10.68
C VAL A 43 6.13 5.31 -10.33
N LEU A 44 5.80 5.24 -9.04
CA LEU A 44 4.52 4.72 -8.60
C LEU A 44 3.50 5.80 -8.24
N SER A 45 3.82 7.08 -8.47
CA SER A 45 2.97 8.17 -8.00
C SER A 45 1.54 8.08 -8.53
N GLU A 46 1.38 7.74 -9.81
CA GLU A 46 0.04 7.63 -10.39
C GLU A 46 -0.72 6.46 -9.79
N GLU A 47 -0.06 5.31 -9.67
CA GLU A 47 -0.67 4.13 -9.10
C GLU A 47 -1.08 4.36 -7.65
N LEU A 48 -0.23 5.03 -6.90
CA LEU A 48 -0.52 5.34 -5.50
C LEU A 48 -1.68 6.32 -5.39
N ASP A 49 -1.74 7.30 -6.28
CA ASP A 49 -2.83 8.27 -6.26
C ASP A 49 -4.18 7.62 -6.55
N VAL A 50 -4.22 6.78 -7.57
CA VAL A 50 -5.44 6.06 -7.92
C VAL A 50 -5.84 5.12 -6.78
N ALA A 51 -4.87 4.43 -6.21
CA ALA A 51 -5.11 3.50 -5.11
C ALA A 51 -5.64 4.23 -3.89
N ARG A 52 -5.09 5.41 -3.61
CA ARG A 52 -5.54 6.23 -2.48
C ARG A 52 -7.00 6.64 -2.64
N LYS A 53 -7.37 7.03 -3.84
CA LYS A 53 -8.75 7.39 -4.13
C LYS A 53 -9.68 6.21 -3.95
N TYR A 54 -9.25 5.04 -4.38
CA TYR A 54 -10.03 3.83 -4.19
C TYR A 54 -10.20 3.51 -2.71
N TYR A 55 -9.12 3.61 -1.95
CA TYR A 55 -9.16 3.40 -0.51
C TYR A 55 -10.13 4.36 0.17
N ASP A 56 -10.01 5.66 -0.14
CA ASP A 56 -10.86 6.67 0.47
C ASP A 56 -12.33 6.46 0.15
N ARG A 57 -12.61 5.97 -1.05
CA ARG A 57 -13.98 5.72 -1.49
C ARG A 57 -14.60 4.53 -0.76
N ASN A 58 -13.79 3.57 -0.37
CA ASN A 58 -14.24 2.31 0.20
C ASN A 58 -14.07 2.20 1.71
N VAL A 59 -13.54 3.24 2.33
CA VAL A 59 -13.34 3.27 3.77
C VAL A 59 -14.20 4.38 4.37
N ASP A 60 -14.84 4.06 5.49
CA ASP A 60 -15.67 5.03 6.20
C ASP A 60 -14.83 6.25 6.57
N PRO A 61 -15.31 7.47 6.28
CA PRO A 61 -14.55 8.69 6.60
C PRO A 61 -14.16 8.80 8.07
N SER A 62 -15.00 8.29 8.97
CA SER A 62 -14.67 8.33 10.40
C SER A 62 -13.44 7.49 10.72
N VAL A 63 -13.24 6.39 10.00
CA VAL A 63 -12.08 5.54 10.18
C VAL A 63 -10.84 6.24 9.61
N SER A 64 -10.96 6.80 8.40
CA SER A 64 -9.87 7.53 7.76
C SER A 64 -9.41 8.71 8.60
N ALA A 65 -10.35 9.37 9.29
CA ALA A 65 -10.02 10.51 10.14
C ALA A 65 -9.22 10.09 11.37
N GLN A 66 -9.41 8.86 11.84
CA GLN A 66 -8.70 8.37 13.02
C GLN A 66 -7.29 7.92 12.70
N ALA A 67 -7.09 7.28 11.56
CA ALA A 67 -5.78 6.76 11.20
C ALA A 67 -5.70 6.56 9.69
N ASP A 68 -4.54 6.87 9.14
CA ASP A 68 -4.29 6.71 7.71
C ASP A 68 -3.65 5.34 7.47
N TYR A 69 -4.48 4.32 7.41
CA TYR A 69 -4.00 2.95 7.24
C TYR A 69 -3.38 2.72 5.86
N PHE A 70 -3.82 3.49 4.87
CA PHE A 70 -3.22 3.38 3.54
C PHE A 70 -1.76 3.80 3.58
N ASN A 71 -1.48 4.94 4.21
CA ASN A 71 -0.10 5.41 4.33
C ASN A 71 0.75 4.45 5.15
N LEU A 72 0.17 3.89 6.22
CA LEU A 72 0.88 2.90 7.03
C LEU A 72 1.23 1.66 6.22
N ALA A 73 0.31 1.20 5.38
CA ALA A 73 0.56 0.05 4.53
C ALA A 73 1.64 0.35 3.49
N VAL A 74 1.63 1.54 2.91
CA VAL A 74 2.66 1.95 1.95
C VAL A 74 4.03 1.91 2.60
N VAL A 75 4.14 2.50 3.79
CA VAL A 75 5.42 2.51 4.50
C VAL A 75 5.85 1.09 4.86
N ASP A 76 4.93 0.31 5.40
CA ASP A 76 5.27 -1.03 5.87
C ASP A 76 5.66 -1.96 4.73
N ILE A 77 4.95 -1.90 3.62
CA ILE A 77 5.14 -2.84 2.51
C ILE A 77 6.18 -2.34 1.53
N LEU A 78 6.06 -1.09 1.09
CA LEU A 78 6.97 -0.57 0.06
C LEU A 78 8.31 -0.13 0.64
N VAL A 79 8.31 0.52 1.79
CA VAL A 79 9.56 1.00 2.37
C VAL A 79 10.32 -0.14 3.04
N LYS A 80 9.66 -0.87 3.93
CA LYS A 80 10.32 -1.99 4.62
C LYS A 80 10.51 -3.19 3.71
N GLY A 81 9.51 -3.46 2.87
CA GLY A 81 9.60 -4.56 1.92
C GLY A 81 10.68 -4.34 0.87
N ARG A 82 10.98 -3.08 0.57
CA ARG A 82 12.06 -2.74 -0.35
C ARG A 82 13.40 -3.30 0.11
N GLY A 83 13.66 -3.23 1.42
CA GLY A 83 14.89 -3.78 1.96
C GLY A 83 14.98 -5.28 1.75
N ASN A 84 13.87 -5.99 1.94
CA ASN A 84 13.82 -7.43 1.72
C ASN A 84 14.07 -7.78 0.26
N VAL A 85 13.49 -7.00 -0.64
CA VAL A 85 13.70 -7.22 -2.08
C VAL A 85 15.16 -7.06 -2.43
N GLN A 86 15.79 -6.02 -1.90
CA GLN A 86 17.21 -5.80 -2.13
C GLN A 86 18.06 -6.95 -1.61
N SER A 87 17.71 -7.46 -0.44
CA SER A 87 18.43 -8.58 0.15
C SER A 87 18.37 -9.82 -0.73
N LYS A 88 17.24 -10.04 -1.39
CA LYS A 88 17.07 -11.18 -2.27
C LYS A 88 17.88 -11.06 -3.55
N ILE A 89 18.06 -9.85 -4.00
CA ILE A 89 18.83 -9.60 -5.22
C ILE A 89 20.31 -9.89 -4.97
N TRP A 90 20.80 -9.59 -3.80
CA TRP A 90 22.19 -9.83 -3.45
C TRP A 90 22.44 -11.27 -3.09
#